data_a3676243a2c58da7f8d9ac95a9b7c214
#
_entry.id   a3676243a2c58da7f8d9ac95a9b7c214
#
_cell.length_a   1.000
_cell.length_b   1.000
_cell.length_c   1.000
_cell.angle_alpha   90.00
_cell.angle_beta   90.00
_cell.angle_gamma   90.00
#
_symmetry.space_group_name_H-M   'P 1'
#
loop_
_entity.id
_entity.type
_entity.pdbx_description
1 polymer ?
#
loop_
_entity_poly.entity_id
_entity_poly.type
_entity_poly.pdbx_seq_one_letter_code
_entity_poly.pdbx_strand_id
1 'polypeptide(L)'
;MYTLQNEALSVDVLDPVADRERFGTRYCTGGYIFQVTDASVGPLLSGPTYPDSFNTFDGQGIPDAFNQSPLKDPKSTDARALIIGIGRCDLEKNEVEEFCSWEVRQTETGIRMHTEQEFAHFALSLTREVELYGRTVRSSITLNNTGRRPIPIRWFPHPFYPQTEGDELCRLNIPVSFPENDGYALADSGFIARKNWPHWDKGYYQALAHEAHSNLVVLQKHPAVGLVAATCSYVPNFFPIWGNKNTFSWEPFLERSAAAGQHLSWSIDYEF
;
A
#
# COMPACT_ATOMS: atom_id res chain seq x y z
N MET A 1 11.30 -0.40 -14.41
CA MET A 1 11.62 -0.01 -13.02
C MET A 1 12.38 1.29 -13.03
N TYR A 2 12.05 2.21 -12.13
CA TYR A 2 12.68 3.51 -11.93
C TYR A 2 13.41 3.53 -10.59
N THR A 3 14.49 4.30 -10.49
CA THR A 3 15.24 4.45 -9.23
C THR A 3 15.40 5.93 -8.90
N LEU A 4 15.05 6.31 -7.68
CA LEU A 4 15.39 7.58 -7.04
C LEU A 4 16.55 7.34 -6.10
N GLN A 5 17.49 8.27 -6.03
CA GLN A 5 18.67 8.11 -5.19
C GLN A 5 19.17 9.45 -4.63
N ASN A 6 19.62 9.42 -3.39
CA ASN A 6 20.42 10.47 -2.75
C ASN A 6 21.58 9.85 -1.96
N GLU A 7 22.27 10.63 -1.13
CA GLU A 7 23.42 10.14 -0.34
C GLU A 7 23.04 9.07 0.69
N ALA A 8 21.78 9.02 1.17
CA ALA A 8 21.32 8.15 2.23
C ALA A 8 20.57 6.91 1.72
N LEU A 9 19.71 7.10 0.73
CA LEU A 9 18.75 6.08 0.28
C LEU A 9 18.73 5.95 -1.25
N SER A 10 18.43 4.71 -1.69
CA SER A 10 17.98 4.40 -3.06
C SER A 10 16.59 3.78 -2.98
N VAL A 11 15.67 4.23 -3.83
CA VAL A 11 14.26 3.80 -3.87
C VAL A 11 13.92 3.27 -5.25
N ASP A 12 13.61 1.99 -5.33
CA ASP A 12 13.19 1.33 -6.57
C ASP A 12 11.67 1.33 -6.67
N VAL A 13 11.16 1.88 -7.77
CA VAL A 13 9.73 1.99 -8.08
C VAL A 13 9.43 1.20 -9.35
N LEU A 14 8.46 0.29 -9.30
CA LEU A 14 8.10 -0.53 -10.45
C LEU A 14 7.36 0.30 -11.51
N ASP A 15 7.68 0.02 -12.77
CA ASP A 15 6.96 0.57 -13.92
C ASP A 15 5.62 -0.16 -14.06
N PRO A 16 4.47 0.55 -14.08
CA PRO A 16 3.15 -0.09 -14.11
C PRO A 16 2.85 -0.83 -15.42
N VAL A 17 3.68 -0.68 -16.44
CA VAL A 17 3.56 -1.35 -17.74
C VAL A 17 4.68 -2.37 -17.93
N ALA A 18 5.95 -1.93 -17.85
CA ALA A 18 7.11 -2.77 -18.17
C ALA A 18 7.37 -3.86 -17.11
N ASP A 19 7.04 -3.61 -15.84
CA ASP A 19 7.23 -4.58 -14.75
C ASP A 19 5.95 -5.35 -14.39
N ARG A 20 4.90 -5.27 -15.21
CA ARG A 20 3.56 -5.83 -14.92
C ARG A 20 3.57 -7.33 -14.60
N GLU A 21 4.42 -8.11 -15.25
CA GLU A 21 4.54 -9.54 -15.01
C GLU A 21 5.01 -9.87 -13.58
N ARG A 22 5.67 -8.90 -12.90
CA ARG A 22 6.21 -9.09 -11.55
C ARG A 22 5.15 -8.96 -10.46
N PHE A 23 4.14 -8.10 -10.61
CA PHE A 23 3.18 -7.79 -9.55
C PHE A 23 1.75 -8.26 -9.81
N GLY A 24 1.52 -8.94 -10.92
CA GLY A 24 0.19 -9.41 -11.27
C GLY A 24 -0.86 -8.30 -11.31
N THR A 25 -2.13 -8.67 -11.26
CA THR A 25 -3.24 -7.72 -11.39
C THR A 25 -3.46 -6.86 -10.15
N ARG A 26 -3.18 -7.39 -8.95
CA ARG A 26 -3.57 -6.75 -7.68
C ARG A 26 -2.87 -5.42 -7.43
N TYR A 27 -1.61 -5.28 -7.83
CA TYR A 27 -0.75 -4.17 -7.45
C TYR A 27 -0.26 -3.31 -8.61
N CYS A 28 -0.84 -3.41 -9.80
CA CYS A 28 -0.43 -2.59 -10.95
C CYS A 28 -1.06 -1.19 -10.98
N THR A 29 -1.22 -0.59 -9.80
CA THR A 29 -1.89 0.70 -9.60
C THR A 29 -0.98 1.92 -9.74
N GLY A 30 0.26 1.74 -10.20
CA GLY A 30 1.30 2.79 -10.26
C GLY A 30 1.88 3.14 -8.89
N GLY A 31 3.06 3.76 -8.86
CA GLY A 31 3.69 4.21 -7.61
C GLY A 31 4.14 3.11 -6.67
N TYR A 32 4.31 1.88 -7.14
CA TYR A 32 4.69 0.73 -6.33
C TYR A 32 6.17 0.82 -5.93
N ILE A 33 6.45 1.09 -4.66
CA ILE A 33 7.79 1.08 -4.07
C ILE A 33 8.20 -0.37 -3.82
N PHE A 34 9.13 -0.86 -4.65
CA PHE A 34 9.58 -2.26 -4.57
C PHE A 34 10.63 -2.47 -3.48
N GLN A 35 11.60 -1.55 -3.38
CA GLN A 35 12.64 -1.60 -2.38
C GLN A 35 13.10 -0.20 -1.98
N VAL A 36 13.48 -0.06 -0.72
CA VAL A 36 14.24 1.06 -0.20
C VAL A 36 15.55 0.49 0.32
N THR A 37 16.67 0.99 -0.20
CA THR A 37 18.00 0.51 0.18
C THR A 37 18.75 1.65 0.87
N ASP A 38 19.17 1.44 2.08
CA ASP A 38 20.05 2.35 2.83
C ASP A 38 21.50 2.15 2.39
N ALA A 39 22.22 3.25 2.20
CA ALA A 39 23.60 3.23 1.71
C ALA A 39 24.59 2.50 2.65
N SER A 40 24.26 2.39 3.95
CA SER A 40 25.14 1.81 4.97
C SER A 40 24.73 0.40 5.41
N VAL A 41 23.41 0.09 5.43
CA VAL A 41 22.90 -1.17 6.00
C VAL A 41 22.18 -2.05 4.98
N GLY A 42 21.99 -1.58 3.73
CA GLY A 42 21.38 -2.36 2.66
C GLY A 42 19.86 -2.29 2.60
N PRO A 43 19.18 -3.34 2.04
CA PRO A 43 17.74 -3.32 1.80
C PRO A 43 16.93 -3.27 3.09
N LEU A 44 15.87 -2.44 3.09
CA LEU A 44 15.03 -2.15 4.26
C LEU A 44 13.63 -2.77 4.17
N LEU A 45 13.22 -3.29 3.03
CA LEU A 45 11.90 -3.89 2.84
C LEU A 45 12.01 -5.39 2.55
N SER A 46 10.94 -6.10 2.81
CA SER A 46 10.85 -7.55 2.71
C SER A 46 9.60 -7.97 1.91
N GLY A 47 9.25 -9.22 2.00
CA GLY A 47 8.04 -9.81 1.41
C GLY A 47 7.63 -11.10 2.10
N PRO A 48 6.42 -11.61 1.82
CA PRO A 48 5.82 -12.75 2.51
C PRO A 48 6.58 -14.07 2.37
N THR A 49 7.23 -14.29 1.25
CA THR A 49 7.91 -15.55 0.95
C THR A 49 9.39 -15.50 1.29
N TYR A 50 10.05 -14.43 0.88
CA TYR A 50 11.47 -14.26 1.11
C TYR A 50 11.85 -12.77 0.95
N PRO A 51 12.80 -12.21 1.74
CA PRO A 51 13.15 -10.80 1.67
C PRO A 51 13.56 -10.29 0.28
N ASP A 52 14.21 -11.12 -0.53
CA ASP A 52 14.72 -10.75 -1.86
C ASP A 52 13.91 -11.34 -3.03
N SER A 53 12.86 -12.11 -2.74
CA SER A 53 12.04 -12.72 -3.78
C SER A 53 10.69 -12.03 -3.92
N PHE A 54 10.27 -11.86 -5.17
CA PHE A 54 8.99 -11.27 -5.50
C PHE A 54 7.87 -12.31 -5.37
N ASN A 55 6.78 -11.92 -4.70
CA ASN A 55 5.54 -12.68 -4.64
C ASN A 55 4.43 -11.90 -5.35
N THR A 56 4.01 -12.36 -6.52
CA THR A 56 2.99 -11.72 -7.35
C THR A 56 1.62 -11.64 -6.68
N PHE A 57 1.32 -12.51 -5.72
CA PHE A 57 0.03 -12.53 -5.03
C PHE A 57 -0.02 -11.57 -3.84
N ASP A 58 0.98 -11.63 -2.96
CA ASP A 58 1.02 -10.81 -1.74
C ASP A 58 1.91 -9.57 -1.87
N GLY A 59 2.75 -9.53 -2.89
CA GLY A 59 3.68 -8.44 -3.16
C GLY A 59 4.98 -8.53 -2.36
N GLN A 60 5.74 -7.45 -2.42
CA GLN A 60 6.97 -7.19 -1.67
C GLN A 60 7.17 -5.68 -1.62
N GLY A 61 7.95 -5.18 -0.66
CA GLY A 61 8.16 -3.74 -0.53
C GLY A 61 6.92 -3.03 0.00
N ILE A 62 6.44 -2.02 -0.69
CA ILE A 62 5.25 -1.23 -0.31
C ILE A 62 4.26 -1.20 -1.48
N PRO A 63 3.57 -2.31 -1.77
CA PRO A 63 2.43 -2.28 -2.68
C PRO A 63 1.23 -1.58 -2.06
N ASP A 64 0.29 -1.17 -2.91
CA ASP A 64 -1.03 -0.72 -2.49
C ASP A 64 -2.11 -1.12 -3.52
N ALA A 65 -3.37 -1.05 -3.15
CA ALA A 65 -4.43 -1.54 -4.00
C ALA A 65 -5.74 -0.77 -3.89
N PHE A 66 -6.41 -0.64 -5.04
CA PHE A 66 -7.80 -0.20 -5.20
C PHE A 66 -8.77 -1.35 -5.55
N ASN A 67 -8.29 -2.56 -5.71
CA ASN A 67 -9.05 -3.71 -6.21
C ASN A 67 -10.19 -4.18 -5.31
N GLN A 68 -10.37 -3.58 -4.14
CA GLN A 68 -11.53 -3.79 -3.27
C GLN A 68 -12.69 -2.81 -3.55
N SER A 69 -12.56 -1.95 -4.57
CA SER A 69 -13.57 -0.97 -4.98
C SER A 69 -13.83 -1.05 -6.49
N PRO A 70 -14.32 -2.19 -7.01
CA PRO A 70 -14.62 -2.29 -8.43
C PRO A 70 -15.78 -1.39 -8.81
N LEU A 71 -15.59 -0.55 -9.84
CA LEU A 71 -16.61 0.34 -10.36
C LEU A 71 -17.45 -0.41 -11.40
N LYS A 72 -18.64 -0.83 -11.00
CA LYS A 72 -19.60 -1.57 -11.84
C LYS A 72 -20.76 -0.67 -12.28
N ASP A 73 -21.27 -0.90 -13.48
CA ASP A 73 -22.56 -0.35 -13.86
C ASP A 73 -23.68 -1.01 -13.01
N PRO A 74 -24.36 -0.27 -12.12
CA PRO A 74 -25.37 -0.85 -11.25
C PRO A 74 -26.63 -1.34 -11.97
N LYS A 75 -26.77 -1.02 -13.27
CA LYS A 75 -27.88 -1.49 -14.12
C LYS A 75 -27.50 -2.70 -14.98
N SER A 76 -26.24 -3.07 -15.01
CA SER A 76 -25.74 -4.20 -15.78
C SER A 76 -25.61 -5.43 -14.90
N THR A 77 -25.97 -6.60 -15.45
CA THR A 77 -25.66 -7.92 -14.89
C THR A 77 -24.29 -8.40 -15.35
N ASP A 78 -23.59 -7.62 -16.18
CA ASP A 78 -22.27 -7.91 -16.70
C ASP A 78 -21.24 -8.02 -15.56
N ALA A 79 -20.35 -8.99 -15.63
CA ALA A 79 -19.26 -9.17 -14.68
C ALA A 79 -18.16 -8.10 -14.82
N ARG A 80 -18.19 -7.29 -15.88
CA ARG A 80 -17.18 -6.27 -16.15
C ARG A 80 -17.23 -5.12 -15.14
N ALA A 81 -16.05 -4.68 -14.74
CA ALA A 81 -15.86 -3.56 -13.85
C ALA A 81 -14.58 -2.78 -14.19
N LEU A 82 -14.54 -1.49 -13.86
CA LEU A 82 -13.30 -0.75 -13.82
C LEU A 82 -12.67 -0.91 -12.45
N ILE A 83 -11.40 -1.30 -12.38
CA ILE A 83 -10.60 -1.25 -11.17
C ILE A 83 -9.60 -0.10 -11.32
N ILE A 84 -9.64 0.82 -10.35
CA ILE A 84 -8.85 2.05 -10.37
C ILE A 84 -7.36 1.72 -10.43
N GLY A 85 -6.63 2.33 -11.38
CA GLY A 85 -5.20 2.12 -11.61
C GLY A 85 -4.84 0.81 -12.31
N ILE A 86 -5.82 -0.08 -12.56
CA ILE A 86 -5.62 -1.35 -13.25
C ILE A 86 -6.20 -1.31 -14.67
N GLY A 87 -7.52 -1.10 -14.78
CA GLY A 87 -8.22 -1.09 -16.05
C GLY A 87 -9.56 -1.80 -16.00
N ARG A 88 -10.05 -2.24 -17.18
CA ARG A 88 -11.29 -3.00 -17.29
C ARG A 88 -11.05 -4.48 -17.02
N CYS A 89 -11.78 -5.03 -16.07
CA CYS A 89 -11.65 -6.41 -15.61
C CYS A 89 -12.97 -7.16 -15.78
N ASP A 90 -12.87 -8.45 -16.09
CA ASP A 90 -13.95 -9.44 -15.98
C ASP A 90 -13.80 -10.13 -14.61
N LEU A 91 -14.73 -9.84 -13.70
CA LEU A 91 -14.66 -10.36 -12.32
C LEU A 91 -15.08 -11.83 -12.19
N GLU A 92 -15.83 -12.38 -13.17
CA GLU A 92 -16.17 -13.80 -13.19
C GLU A 92 -15.00 -14.65 -13.66
N LYS A 93 -14.27 -14.16 -14.68
CA LYS A 93 -13.07 -14.84 -15.19
C LYS A 93 -11.82 -14.51 -14.37
N ASN A 94 -11.88 -13.49 -13.53
CA ASN A 94 -10.73 -12.94 -12.79
C ASN A 94 -9.58 -12.53 -13.75
N GLU A 95 -9.93 -11.82 -14.81
CA GLU A 95 -9.02 -11.40 -15.87
C GLU A 95 -9.08 -9.90 -16.08
N VAL A 96 -7.96 -9.30 -16.50
CA VAL A 96 -7.93 -7.93 -17.03
C VAL A 96 -8.14 -7.98 -18.52
N GLU A 97 -9.29 -7.45 -19.00
CA GLU A 97 -9.57 -7.34 -20.43
C GLU A 97 -8.76 -6.24 -21.11
N GLU A 98 -8.57 -5.13 -20.40
CA GLU A 98 -7.84 -3.98 -20.91
C GLU A 98 -7.18 -3.22 -19.75
N PHE A 99 -5.85 -3.18 -19.76
CA PHE A 99 -5.10 -2.38 -18.80
C PHE A 99 -5.18 -0.89 -19.14
N CYS A 100 -5.19 -0.03 -18.13
CA CYS A 100 -5.04 1.40 -18.35
C CYS A 100 -3.62 1.74 -18.85
N SER A 101 -3.52 2.83 -19.60
CA SER A 101 -2.25 3.41 -20.03
C SER A 101 -1.71 4.34 -18.96
N TRP A 102 -0.39 4.45 -18.87
CA TRP A 102 0.28 5.30 -17.92
C TRP A 102 1.25 6.26 -18.62
N GLU A 103 1.17 7.53 -18.24
CA GLU A 103 2.22 8.52 -18.51
C GLU A 103 3.16 8.57 -17.31
N VAL A 104 4.45 8.34 -17.54
CA VAL A 104 5.45 8.36 -16.47
C VAL A 104 6.45 9.48 -16.73
N ARG A 105 6.73 10.27 -15.70
CA ARG A 105 7.74 11.33 -15.71
C ARG A 105 8.61 11.17 -14.47
N GLN A 106 9.91 11.06 -14.70
CA GLN A 106 10.92 11.02 -13.63
C GLN A 106 11.65 12.36 -13.56
N THR A 107 11.88 12.84 -12.34
CA THR A 107 12.75 13.95 -11.99
C THR A 107 13.90 13.42 -11.13
N GLU A 108 14.79 14.29 -10.69
CA GLU A 108 15.89 13.93 -9.78
C GLU A 108 15.39 13.36 -8.43
N THR A 109 14.29 13.92 -7.91
CA THR A 109 13.77 13.60 -6.56
C THR A 109 12.41 12.92 -6.57
N GLY A 110 11.81 12.68 -7.75
CA GLY A 110 10.45 12.15 -7.80
C GLY A 110 10.11 11.41 -9.09
N ILE A 111 9.12 10.54 -8.98
CA ILE A 111 8.49 9.84 -10.10
C ILE A 111 7.00 10.14 -10.04
N ARG A 112 6.47 10.68 -11.13
CA ARG A 112 5.04 10.94 -11.31
C ARG A 112 4.48 10.02 -12.37
N MET A 113 3.42 9.30 -12.04
CA MET A 113 2.67 8.41 -12.92
C MET A 113 1.23 8.89 -13.02
N HIS A 114 0.69 9.01 -14.23
CA HIS A 114 -0.66 9.52 -14.47
C HIS A 114 -1.41 8.59 -15.42
N THR A 115 -2.69 8.35 -15.14
CA THR A 115 -3.61 7.61 -16.00
C THR A 115 -5.00 8.25 -15.97
N GLU A 116 -5.69 8.16 -17.10
CA GLU A 116 -7.12 8.49 -17.23
C GLU A 116 -7.87 7.20 -17.54
N GLN A 117 -9.02 7.03 -16.89
CA GLN A 117 -9.82 5.83 -17.03
C GLN A 117 -11.31 6.20 -17.18
N GLU A 118 -11.98 5.50 -18.09
CA GLU A 118 -13.41 5.63 -18.30
C GLU A 118 -14.07 4.25 -18.45
N PHE A 119 -15.20 4.06 -17.78
CA PHE A 119 -16.01 2.86 -17.90
C PHE A 119 -17.46 3.13 -17.51
N ALA A 120 -18.41 2.77 -18.39
CA ALA A 120 -19.84 2.99 -18.19
C ALA A 120 -20.15 4.49 -17.89
N HIS A 121 -20.42 4.82 -16.63
CA HIS A 121 -20.73 6.18 -16.19
C HIS A 121 -19.65 6.77 -15.27
N PHE A 122 -18.55 6.08 -15.10
CA PHE A 122 -17.39 6.49 -14.30
C PHE A 122 -16.32 7.04 -15.23
N ALA A 123 -15.73 8.15 -14.86
CA ALA A 123 -14.55 8.69 -15.48
C ALA A 123 -13.68 9.30 -14.39
N LEU A 124 -12.38 9.03 -14.42
CA LEU A 124 -11.44 9.53 -13.42
C LEU A 124 -10.06 9.77 -14.02
N SER A 125 -9.29 10.63 -13.37
CA SER A 125 -7.85 10.64 -13.51
C SER A 125 -7.19 10.27 -12.18
N LEU A 126 -6.13 9.50 -12.26
CA LEU A 126 -5.33 9.07 -11.11
C LEU A 126 -3.89 9.52 -11.32
N THR A 127 -3.35 10.22 -10.34
CA THR A 127 -1.93 10.59 -10.28
C THR A 127 -1.30 9.92 -9.06
N ARG A 128 -0.18 9.25 -9.28
CA ARG A 128 0.66 8.62 -8.27
C ARG A 128 2.02 9.31 -8.29
N GLU A 129 2.51 9.69 -7.12
CA GLU A 129 3.83 10.31 -6.99
C GLU A 129 4.62 9.61 -5.89
N VAL A 130 5.88 9.29 -6.19
CA VAL A 130 6.86 8.82 -5.20
C VAL A 130 8.00 9.82 -5.20
N GLU A 131 8.31 10.36 -4.03
CA GLU A 131 9.31 11.41 -3.86
C GLU A 131 10.30 11.01 -2.76
N LEU A 132 11.56 11.39 -2.93
CA LEU A 132 12.64 11.11 -1.97
C LEU A 132 13.24 12.41 -1.44
N TYR A 133 13.10 12.64 -0.13
CA TYR A 133 13.63 13.80 0.58
C TYR A 133 14.45 13.36 1.80
N GLY A 134 15.77 13.45 1.73
CA GLY A 134 16.63 12.94 2.80
C GLY A 134 16.36 11.46 3.05
N ARG A 135 15.86 11.12 4.24
CA ARG A 135 15.47 9.75 4.60
C ARG A 135 13.97 9.48 4.48
N THR A 136 13.20 10.41 3.96
CA THR A 136 11.76 10.28 3.80
C THR A 136 11.39 9.91 2.38
N VAL A 137 10.67 8.81 2.21
CA VAL A 137 10.01 8.39 0.97
C VAL A 137 8.53 8.73 1.09
N ARG A 138 8.04 9.68 0.29
CA ARG A 138 6.62 10.06 0.24
C ARG A 138 5.94 9.32 -0.90
N SER A 139 4.85 8.61 -0.61
CA SER A 139 3.91 8.09 -1.59
C SER A 139 2.63 8.91 -1.56
N SER A 140 2.32 9.59 -2.66
CA SER A 140 1.15 10.45 -2.79
C SER A 140 0.21 9.95 -3.88
N ILE A 141 -1.09 10.10 -3.60
CA ILE A 141 -2.17 9.74 -4.52
C ILE A 141 -3.12 10.93 -4.68
N THR A 142 -3.45 11.27 -5.93
CA THR A 142 -4.52 12.22 -6.25
C THR A 142 -5.48 11.57 -7.24
N LEU A 143 -6.75 11.50 -6.88
CA LEU A 143 -7.82 11.01 -7.72
C LEU A 143 -8.81 12.14 -8.00
N ASN A 144 -9.07 12.41 -9.28
CA ASN A 144 -10.09 13.34 -9.72
C ASN A 144 -11.25 12.55 -10.32
N ASN A 145 -12.45 12.77 -9.83
CA ASN A 145 -13.66 12.27 -10.46
C ASN A 145 -14.06 13.21 -11.58
N THR A 146 -13.73 12.86 -12.82
CA THR A 146 -14.07 13.63 -14.04
C THR A 146 -15.42 13.21 -14.63
N GLY A 147 -16.03 12.15 -14.05
CA GLY A 147 -17.31 11.64 -14.46
C GLY A 147 -18.50 12.31 -13.77
N ARG A 148 -19.68 11.73 -13.94
CA ARG A 148 -20.97 12.26 -13.43
C ARG A 148 -21.48 11.50 -12.21
N ARG A 149 -20.88 10.37 -11.85
CA ARG A 149 -21.28 9.54 -10.71
C ARG A 149 -20.26 9.62 -9.59
N PRO A 150 -20.68 9.53 -8.33
CA PRO A 150 -19.73 9.36 -7.23
C PRO A 150 -18.89 8.11 -7.42
N ILE A 151 -17.60 8.21 -7.10
CA ILE A 151 -16.64 7.11 -7.14
C ILE A 151 -16.35 6.68 -5.71
N PRO A 152 -16.80 5.48 -5.29
CA PRO A 152 -16.38 4.91 -4.02
C PRO A 152 -14.92 4.50 -4.10
N ILE A 153 -14.15 4.86 -3.09
CA ILE A 153 -12.74 4.54 -2.95
C ILE A 153 -12.57 3.68 -1.71
N ARG A 154 -11.93 2.54 -1.88
CA ARG A 154 -11.42 1.71 -0.81
C ARG A 154 -10.00 1.30 -1.16
N TRP A 155 -9.05 2.02 -0.61
CA TRP A 155 -7.62 1.87 -0.89
C TRP A 155 -6.87 1.51 0.38
N PHE A 156 -5.77 0.77 0.26
CA PHE A 156 -4.89 0.49 1.37
C PHE A 156 -3.45 0.26 0.90
N PRO A 157 -2.44 0.69 1.68
CA PRO A 157 -1.06 0.30 1.51
C PRO A 157 -0.82 -1.04 2.19
N HIS A 158 0.18 -1.78 1.74
CA HIS A 158 0.58 -3.05 2.32
C HIS A 158 2.11 -3.13 2.47
N PRO A 159 2.74 -2.28 3.31
CA PRO A 159 4.18 -2.28 3.47
C PRO A 159 4.67 -3.56 4.15
N PHE A 160 5.70 -4.19 3.59
CA PHE A 160 6.31 -5.40 4.11
C PHE A 160 7.66 -5.09 4.75
N TYR A 161 7.71 -5.13 6.08
CA TYR A 161 8.93 -4.93 6.84
C TYR A 161 9.54 -6.26 7.28
N PRO A 162 10.88 -6.40 7.28
CA PRO A 162 11.53 -7.61 7.77
C PRO A 162 11.24 -7.81 9.26
N GLN A 163 11.17 -9.06 9.68
CA GLN A 163 11.01 -9.41 11.07
C GLN A 163 12.22 -8.99 11.92
N THR A 164 11.96 -8.60 13.16
CA THR A 164 12.99 -8.25 14.15
C THR A 164 13.38 -9.46 14.99
N GLU A 165 14.49 -9.39 15.74
CA GLU A 165 14.83 -10.41 16.72
C GLU A 165 13.88 -10.41 17.91
N GLY A 166 13.41 -9.23 18.33
CA GLY A 166 12.43 -9.08 19.41
C GLY A 166 10.99 -9.30 18.93
N ASP A 167 10.06 -9.42 19.88
CA ASP A 167 8.65 -9.67 19.57
C ASP A 167 7.85 -8.39 19.29
N GLU A 168 8.32 -7.22 19.69
CA GLU A 168 7.67 -5.95 19.40
C GLU A 168 7.75 -5.61 17.92
N LEU A 169 6.61 -5.26 17.30
CA LEU A 169 6.47 -5.01 15.88
C LEU A 169 6.22 -3.53 15.58
N CYS A 170 5.07 -2.99 15.97
CA CYS A 170 4.74 -1.60 15.72
C CYS A 170 3.98 -0.96 16.88
N ARG A 171 4.05 0.37 16.95
CA ARG A 171 3.26 1.19 17.88
C ARG A 171 2.53 2.28 17.10
N LEU A 172 1.32 2.58 17.52
CA LEU A 172 0.43 3.55 16.88
C LEU A 172 0.22 4.76 17.79
N ASN A 173 0.01 5.94 17.21
CA ASN A 173 -0.37 7.15 17.95
C ASN A 173 -1.84 7.18 18.36
N ILE A 174 -2.63 6.21 17.91
CA ILE A 174 -4.07 6.06 18.20
C ILE A 174 -4.30 4.87 19.12
N PRO A 175 -5.31 4.91 20.00
CA PRO A 175 -5.69 3.75 20.80
C PRO A 175 -6.18 2.62 19.90
N VAL A 176 -5.68 1.42 20.14
CA VAL A 176 -6.11 0.21 19.44
C VAL A 176 -6.39 -0.90 20.41
N SER A 177 -7.32 -1.78 20.03
CA SER A 177 -7.60 -3.02 20.75
C SER A 177 -7.97 -4.13 19.77
N PHE A 178 -7.82 -5.36 20.21
CA PHE A 178 -8.25 -6.56 19.50
C PHE A 178 -8.52 -7.68 20.51
N PRO A 179 -9.36 -8.67 20.17
CA PRO A 179 -9.61 -9.81 21.02
C PRO A 179 -8.34 -10.60 21.28
N GLU A 180 -8.24 -11.26 22.42
CA GLU A 180 -7.15 -12.19 22.69
C GLU A 180 -7.07 -13.26 21.60
N ASN A 181 -5.89 -13.52 21.12
CA ASN A 181 -5.60 -14.43 20.01
C ASN A 181 -4.19 -15.02 20.13
N ASP A 182 -3.88 -16.03 19.32
CA ASP A 182 -2.60 -16.71 19.34
C ASP A 182 -1.49 -15.92 18.62
N GLY A 183 -1.84 -14.86 17.90
CA GLY A 183 -0.96 -14.15 17.01
C GLY A 183 -0.28 -12.94 17.59
N TYR A 184 -1.06 -12.09 18.24
CA TYR A 184 -0.60 -10.79 18.68
C TYR A 184 -1.03 -10.48 20.12
N ALA A 185 -0.28 -9.61 20.76
CA ALA A 185 -0.59 -9.00 22.05
C ALA A 185 -0.25 -7.52 22.05
N LEU A 186 -0.85 -6.76 22.96
CA LEU A 186 -0.40 -5.43 23.31
C LEU A 186 0.62 -5.56 24.45
N ALA A 187 1.86 -5.10 24.21
CA ALA A 187 2.89 -5.05 25.22
C ALA A 187 2.70 -3.84 26.15
N ASP A 188 3.26 -3.88 27.35
CA ASP A 188 3.24 -2.77 28.32
C ASP A 188 3.91 -1.48 27.77
N SER A 189 4.82 -1.63 26.82
CA SER A 189 5.45 -0.53 26.08
C SER A 189 4.50 0.19 25.10
N GLY A 190 3.30 -0.36 24.88
CA GLY A 190 2.32 0.09 23.89
C GLY A 190 2.60 -0.36 22.47
N PHE A 191 3.59 -1.23 22.25
CA PHE A 191 3.80 -1.88 20.97
C PHE A 191 2.84 -3.06 20.81
N ILE A 192 2.43 -3.33 19.57
CA ILE A 192 1.85 -4.62 19.20
C ILE A 192 3.02 -5.59 19.10
N ALA A 193 2.92 -6.71 19.80
CA ALA A 193 3.91 -7.76 19.83
C ALA A 193 3.36 -9.06 19.25
N ARG A 194 4.21 -9.84 18.60
CA ARG A 194 3.88 -11.16 18.07
C ARG A 194 3.93 -12.22 19.18
N LYS A 195 3.10 -13.26 19.03
CA LYS A 195 3.11 -14.47 19.86
C LYS A 195 3.47 -15.67 19.01
N ASN A 196 4.03 -16.73 19.65
CA ASN A 196 4.25 -18.05 19.03
C ASN A 196 5.00 -18.03 17.68
N TRP A 197 5.88 -17.09 17.49
CA TRP A 197 6.71 -16.96 16.32
C TRP A 197 7.89 -17.94 16.39
N PRO A 198 8.33 -18.61 15.32
CA PRO A 198 8.17 -18.34 13.90
C PRO A 198 7.30 -19.36 13.12
N HIS A 199 6.33 -20.01 13.75
CA HIS A 199 5.62 -21.17 13.16
C HIS A 199 4.54 -20.83 12.13
N TRP A 200 4.45 -19.58 11.65
CA TRP A 200 3.38 -19.14 10.76
C TRP A 200 3.82 -19.06 9.30
N ASP A 201 3.86 -20.20 8.64
CA ASP A 201 4.14 -20.24 7.20
C ASP A 201 3.09 -19.49 6.37
N LYS A 202 1.83 -19.51 6.81
CA LYS A 202 0.70 -18.87 6.12
C LYS A 202 0.39 -17.45 6.57
N GLY A 203 1.04 -16.98 7.63
CA GLY A 203 0.76 -15.69 8.24
C GLY A 203 -0.44 -15.68 9.17
N TYR A 204 -0.53 -14.61 9.97
CA TYR A 204 -1.63 -14.35 10.89
C TYR A 204 -2.19 -12.94 10.64
N TYR A 205 -3.48 -12.88 10.43
CA TYR A 205 -4.22 -11.64 10.19
C TYR A 205 -4.97 -11.25 11.47
N GLN A 206 -4.93 -9.93 11.81
CA GLN A 206 -5.71 -9.38 12.90
C GLN A 206 -6.27 -8.01 12.54
N ALA A 207 -7.59 -7.86 12.57
CA ALA A 207 -8.22 -6.55 12.50
C ALA A 207 -8.09 -5.83 13.84
N LEU A 208 -7.70 -4.55 13.81
CA LEU A 208 -7.62 -3.68 14.98
C LEU A 208 -8.91 -2.88 15.12
N ALA A 209 -9.53 -2.89 16.29
CA ALA A 209 -10.51 -1.90 16.67
C ALA A 209 -9.78 -0.62 17.09
N HIS A 210 -10.20 0.54 16.61
CA HIS A 210 -9.59 1.83 16.92
C HIS A 210 -10.62 2.96 16.96
N GLU A 211 -10.28 4.01 17.70
CA GLU A 211 -11.02 5.27 17.74
C GLU A 211 -10.08 6.38 17.28
N ALA A 212 -9.82 6.44 15.97
CA ALA A 212 -8.91 7.43 15.42
C ALA A 212 -9.62 8.75 15.17
N HIS A 213 -9.10 9.83 15.76
CA HIS A 213 -9.56 11.21 15.56
C HIS A 213 -8.50 12.10 14.90
N SER A 214 -7.31 11.56 14.66
CA SER A 214 -6.16 12.25 14.05
C SER A 214 -5.52 11.38 13.00
N ASN A 215 -4.66 11.98 12.17
CA ASN A 215 -3.85 11.25 11.22
C ASN A 215 -3.03 10.16 11.93
N LEU A 216 -2.91 9.02 11.26
CA LEU A 216 -2.20 7.88 11.81
C LEU A 216 -0.68 8.09 11.71
N VAL A 217 0.02 7.80 12.79
CA VAL A 217 1.47 7.62 12.82
C VAL A 217 1.78 6.21 13.32
N VAL A 218 2.58 5.48 12.56
CA VAL A 218 3.07 4.14 12.89
C VAL A 218 4.56 4.21 13.15
N LEU A 219 5.01 3.72 14.30
CA LEU A 219 6.42 3.46 14.61
C LEU A 219 6.66 1.96 14.43
N GLN A 220 7.32 1.59 13.35
CA GLN A 220 7.63 0.21 12.99
C GLN A 220 9.04 -0.16 13.48
N LYS A 221 9.16 -1.23 14.26
CA LYS A 221 10.47 -1.81 14.60
C LYS A 221 11.14 -2.37 13.35
N HIS A 222 12.44 -2.11 13.22
CA HIS A 222 13.20 -2.56 12.06
C HIS A 222 14.58 -3.10 12.48
N PRO A 223 15.00 -4.28 11.98
CA PRO A 223 16.23 -4.95 12.46
C PRO A 223 17.51 -4.16 12.12
N ALA A 224 17.56 -3.44 11.00
CA ALA A 224 18.77 -2.73 10.57
C ALA A 224 18.82 -1.27 11.05
N VAL A 225 17.70 -0.53 11.03
CA VAL A 225 17.67 0.91 11.38
C VAL A 225 16.98 1.20 12.71
N GLY A 226 16.56 0.18 13.44
CA GLY A 226 15.88 0.29 14.74
C GLY A 226 14.41 0.64 14.63
N LEU A 227 14.07 1.78 14.03
CA LEU A 227 12.69 2.24 13.82
C LEU A 227 12.54 2.87 12.44
N VAL A 228 11.37 2.64 11.84
CA VAL A 228 10.83 3.39 10.69
C VAL A 228 9.56 4.07 11.15
N ALA A 229 9.41 5.37 10.87
CA ALA A 229 8.17 6.07 11.12
C ALA A 229 7.35 6.18 9.83
N ALA A 230 6.04 5.95 9.92
CA ALA A 230 5.14 6.19 8.80
C ALA A 230 4.02 7.14 9.24
N THR A 231 3.83 8.22 8.49
CA THR A 231 2.79 9.23 8.77
C THR A 231 1.79 9.26 7.63
N CYS A 232 0.55 8.83 7.91
CA CYS A 232 -0.55 8.89 6.96
C CYS A 232 -1.24 10.28 7.03
N SER A 233 -1.52 10.91 5.90
CA SER A 233 -2.27 12.17 5.84
C SER A 233 -3.78 11.99 6.05
N TYR A 234 -4.24 10.83 6.47
CA TYR A 234 -5.64 10.49 6.65
C TYR A 234 -5.88 9.66 7.92
N VAL A 235 -7.13 9.65 8.36
CA VAL A 235 -7.62 8.77 9.43
C VAL A 235 -8.11 7.48 8.80
N PRO A 236 -7.59 6.30 9.21
CA PRO A 236 -8.03 5.03 8.64
C PRO A 236 -9.48 4.72 9.04
N ASN A 237 -10.21 4.05 8.15
CA ASN A 237 -11.57 3.58 8.40
C ASN A 237 -11.57 2.13 8.92
N PHE A 238 -10.65 1.33 8.44
CA PHE A 238 -10.42 -0.05 8.84
C PHE A 238 -8.92 -0.29 8.91
N PHE A 239 -8.46 -1.04 9.89
CA PHE A 239 -7.03 -1.19 10.11
C PHE A 239 -6.65 -2.59 10.53
N PRO A 240 -6.30 -3.48 9.61
CA PRO A 240 -5.71 -4.77 9.94
C PRO A 240 -4.18 -4.72 10.00
N ILE A 241 -3.64 -5.72 10.65
CA ILE A 241 -2.23 -6.11 10.60
C ILE A 241 -2.12 -7.55 10.12
N TRP A 242 -1.02 -7.84 9.47
CA TRP A 242 -0.70 -9.18 9.00
C TRP A 242 0.80 -9.45 9.13
N GLY A 243 1.17 -10.69 9.34
CA GLY A 243 2.58 -11.09 9.35
C GLY A 243 2.77 -12.58 9.23
N ASN A 244 3.92 -12.99 8.74
CA ASN A 244 4.38 -14.37 8.70
C ASN A 244 5.84 -14.46 9.20
N LYS A 245 6.49 -15.61 9.05
CA LYS A 245 7.88 -15.80 9.51
C LYS A 245 8.90 -14.84 8.86
N ASN A 246 8.60 -14.26 7.70
CA ASN A 246 9.53 -13.43 6.94
C ASN A 246 9.26 -11.93 7.13
N THR A 247 8.00 -11.54 7.34
CA THR A 247 7.61 -10.14 7.27
C THR A 247 6.44 -9.80 8.18
N PHE A 248 6.31 -8.52 8.48
CA PHE A 248 5.15 -7.92 9.14
C PHE A 248 4.66 -6.73 8.33
N SER A 249 3.34 -6.54 8.31
CA SER A 249 2.64 -5.48 7.59
C SER A 249 1.50 -4.90 8.40
N TRP A 250 1.17 -3.66 8.10
CA TRP A 250 0.00 -2.95 8.59
C TRP A 250 -0.71 -2.28 7.41
N GLU A 251 -2.05 -2.30 7.44
CA GLU A 251 -2.88 -1.96 6.30
C GLU A 251 -3.97 -0.93 6.68
N PRO A 252 -3.66 0.36 6.87
CA PRO A 252 -4.65 1.39 7.19
C PRO A 252 -5.50 1.73 5.96
N PHE A 253 -6.73 1.25 5.93
CA PHE A 253 -7.66 1.49 4.81
C PHE A 253 -8.19 2.92 4.81
N LEU A 254 -8.16 3.53 3.63
CA LEU A 254 -8.89 4.76 3.31
C LEU A 254 -10.19 4.40 2.60
N GLU A 255 -11.33 4.72 3.21
CA GLU A 255 -12.65 4.61 2.57
C GLU A 255 -13.26 6.00 2.41
N ARG A 256 -13.50 6.41 1.18
CA ARG A 256 -14.04 7.73 0.80
C ARG A 256 -14.94 7.58 -0.42
N SER A 257 -15.67 8.65 -0.73
CA SER A 257 -16.41 8.78 -1.97
C SER A 257 -16.08 10.14 -2.59
N ALA A 258 -15.60 10.13 -3.84
CA ALA A 258 -15.39 11.34 -4.61
C ALA A 258 -16.67 11.68 -5.38
N ALA A 259 -17.32 12.78 -5.06
CA ALA A 259 -18.46 13.29 -5.83
C ALA A 259 -18.02 13.72 -7.23
N ALA A 260 -18.97 13.88 -8.17
CA ALA A 260 -18.69 14.39 -9.51
C ALA A 260 -17.96 15.74 -9.46
N GLY A 261 -16.84 15.85 -10.16
CA GLY A 261 -15.97 17.04 -10.18
C GLY A 261 -15.08 17.22 -8.93
N GLN A 262 -15.16 16.34 -7.94
CA GLN A 262 -14.32 16.40 -6.75
C GLN A 262 -12.98 15.72 -6.99
N HIS A 263 -11.92 16.29 -6.39
CA HIS A 263 -10.64 15.61 -6.22
C HIS A 263 -10.42 15.20 -4.76
N LEU A 264 -9.73 14.09 -4.58
CA LEU A 264 -9.25 13.61 -3.28
C LEU A 264 -7.74 13.38 -3.38
N SER A 265 -7.02 13.78 -2.34
CA SER A 265 -5.58 13.55 -2.26
C SER A 265 -5.22 13.01 -0.88
N TRP A 266 -4.30 12.05 -0.84
CA TRP A 266 -3.75 11.50 0.40
C TRP A 266 -2.32 11.02 0.17
N SER A 267 -1.58 10.88 1.24
CA SER A 267 -0.18 10.46 1.20
C SER A 267 0.24 9.69 2.44
N ILE A 268 1.33 8.98 2.33
CA ILE A 268 2.08 8.40 3.44
C ILE A 268 3.54 8.79 3.28
N ASP A 269 4.12 9.30 4.34
CA ASP A 269 5.54 9.54 4.49
C ASP A 269 6.15 8.37 5.25
N TYR A 270 7.12 7.69 4.64
CA TYR A 270 7.91 6.64 5.26
C TYR A 270 9.30 7.21 5.55
N GLU A 271 9.62 7.35 6.82
CA GLU A 271 10.91 7.87 7.32
C GLU A 271 11.77 6.70 7.82
N PHE A 272 12.84 6.41 7.08
CA PHE A 272 13.75 5.29 7.31
C PHE A 272 14.99 5.67 8.11
#